data_7a106eee331eede3e32aaa3b13d7470b
#
_entry.id   7a106eee331eede3e32aaa3b13d7470b
#
_cell.length_a   1.000
_cell.length_b   1.000
_cell.length_c   1.000
_cell.angle_alpha   90.00
_cell.angle_beta   90.00
_cell.angle_gamma   90.00
#
_symmetry.space_group_name_H-M   'P 1'
#
loop_
_entity.id
_entity.type
_entity.pdbx_description
1 polymer ?
#
loop_
_entity_poly.entity_id
_entity_poly.type
_entity_poly.pdbx_seq_one_letter_code
_entity_poly.pdbx_strand_id
1 'polypeptide(L)'
;GNATIRGSISTKGANSTAVALLGDVDGAVKIQGTIASTGYRSTTRPSDVTKLDADDLLQGGPALVIAGNVSGGIVFDVAPTASDDDDEDDTDIDDDGLLDSTETTATVINYGSAAAVQIGSASADTSIGVVQGDSSGYGVVVRGAIAGYGIYDGVDANAMVIGGLGGDVDIAKGVLVAGSITAISYDSNATALRLGSGATSDAIEISGTVAASGAALANTTSRGLVIDAGAQVNSVKVSGTVAAVAADDEKGRAIAILDSSGTVSSLSNTGTISATGGLTNTAIDLSANSSGVTLTQALASSTAT
;
A
#
# COMPACT_ATOMS: atom_id res chain seq x y z
N GLY A 1 17.77 16.33 6.27
CA GLY A 1 16.52 16.99 6.72
C GLY A 1 15.31 16.19 6.30
N ASN A 2 14.11 16.61 6.76
CA ASN A 2 12.84 15.95 6.40
C ASN A 2 12.38 16.32 4.99
N ALA A 3 11.60 15.44 4.36
CA ALA A 3 10.86 15.70 3.14
C ALA A 3 9.36 15.65 3.45
N THR A 4 8.70 16.80 3.50
CA THR A 4 7.27 16.90 3.78
C THR A 4 6.53 17.32 2.52
N ILE A 5 5.50 16.55 2.14
CA ILE A 5 4.67 16.80 0.97
C ILE A 5 3.25 17.06 1.42
N ARG A 6 2.77 18.30 1.19
CA ARG A 6 1.43 18.78 1.49
C ARG A 6 0.80 19.40 0.24
N GLY A 7 -0.50 19.56 0.25
CA GLY A 7 -1.22 20.04 -0.92
C GLY A 7 -1.39 18.97 -1.99
N SER A 8 -1.50 19.37 -3.26
CA SER A 8 -1.78 18.44 -4.35
C SER A 8 -0.67 18.48 -5.40
N ILE A 9 -0.09 17.31 -5.69
CA ILE A 9 0.87 17.10 -6.77
C ILE A 9 0.29 16.07 -7.72
N SER A 10 0.15 16.42 -9.00
CA SER A 10 -0.38 15.49 -9.99
C SER A 10 0.42 15.54 -11.29
N THR A 11 0.49 14.40 -11.96
CA THR A 11 1.06 14.29 -13.29
C THR A 11 0.15 13.52 -14.24
N LYS A 12 0.24 13.88 -15.51
CA LYS A 12 -0.49 13.20 -16.58
C LYS A 12 0.42 13.01 -17.79
N GLY A 13 0.57 11.77 -18.23
CA GLY A 13 1.37 11.42 -19.39
C GLY A 13 1.90 9.99 -19.33
N ALA A 14 2.33 9.47 -20.46
CA ALA A 14 2.93 8.13 -20.53
C ALA A 14 4.19 8.06 -19.67
N ASN A 15 4.29 7.05 -18.83
CA ASN A 15 5.41 6.79 -17.91
C ASN A 15 5.76 7.94 -16.95
N SER A 16 4.83 8.89 -16.74
CA SER A 16 5.06 10.04 -15.86
C SER A 16 4.89 9.68 -14.40
N THR A 17 5.83 10.11 -13.55
CA THR A 17 5.82 9.97 -12.10
C THR A 17 5.57 11.33 -11.45
N ALA A 18 4.65 11.42 -10.49
CA ALA A 18 4.31 12.69 -9.86
C ALA A 18 5.39 13.15 -8.88
N VAL A 19 5.91 12.23 -8.06
CA VAL A 19 7.00 12.51 -7.11
C VAL A 19 8.03 11.38 -7.16
N ALA A 20 9.30 11.74 -7.28
CA ALA A 20 10.41 10.80 -7.23
C ALA A 20 11.50 11.28 -6.26
N LEU A 21 11.67 10.57 -5.14
CA LEU A 21 12.76 10.76 -4.17
C LEU A 21 13.84 9.74 -4.50
N LEU A 22 14.80 10.14 -5.33
CA LEU A 22 15.86 9.25 -5.86
C LEU A 22 17.14 9.31 -5.04
N GLY A 23 17.31 10.33 -4.21
CA GLY A 23 18.45 10.49 -3.30
C GLY A 23 18.03 10.26 -1.85
N ASP A 24 19.03 10.21 -0.97
CA ASP A 24 18.85 9.96 0.45
C ASP A 24 18.13 11.13 1.17
N VAL A 25 17.30 10.77 2.13
CA VAL A 25 16.62 11.69 3.05
C VAL A 25 17.10 11.36 4.47
N ASP A 26 17.88 12.26 5.08
CA ASP A 26 18.43 12.04 6.43
C ASP A 26 17.37 12.07 7.53
N GLY A 27 16.22 12.68 7.28
CA GLY A 27 15.07 12.72 8.19
C GLY A 27 13.94 11.82 7.72
N ALA A 28 12.72 12.18 8.11
CA ALA A 28 11.50 11.48 7.72
C ALA A 28 10.97 11.96 6.36
N VAL A 29 10.27 11.06 5.65
CA VAL A 29 9.38 11.41 4.53
C VAL A 29 7.95 11.42 5.07
N LYS A 30 7.35 12.61 5.20
CA LYS A 30 5.96 12.81 5.67
C LYS A 30 5.08 13.23 4.49
N ILE A 31 4.05 12.47 4.22
CA ILE A 31 3.04 12.78 3.21
C ILE A 31 1.75 13.14 3.93
N GLN A 32 1.26 14.37 3.69
CA GLN A 32 0.01 14.91 4.22
C GLN A 32 -0.76 15.66 3.12
N GLY A 33 -0.72 15.15 1.91
CA GLY A 33 -1.37 15.76 0.75
C GLY A 33 -1.77 14.72 -0.27
N THR A 34 -2.22 15.18 -1.44
CA THR A 34 -2.61 14.31 -2.55
C THR A 34 -1.48 14.20 -3.56
N ILE A 35 -1.08 12.96 -3.89
CA ILE A 35 -0.15 12.66 -4.98
C ILE A 35 -0.88 11.77 -5.97
N ALA A 36 -0.98 12.20 -7.23
CA ALA A 36 -1.70 11.43 -8.24
C ALA A 36 -0.92 11.32 -9.56
N SER A 37 -0.99 10.15 -10.19
CA SER A 37 -0.48 9.98 -11.55
C SER A 37 -1.46 9.23 -12.44
N THR A 38 -1.44 9.58 -13.73
CA THR A 38 -2.21 8.90 -14.78
C THR A 38 -1.56 9.11 -16.15
N GLY A 39 -1.65 8.10 -17.01
CA GLY A 39 -1.40 8.26 -18.45
C GLY A 39 -2.69 8.56 -19.22
N TYR A 40 -3.83 8.26 -18.64
CA TYR A 40 -5.12 8.32 -19.30
C TYR A 40 -5.62 9.74 -19.54
N ARG A 41 -6.38 9.94 -20.61
CA ARG A 41 -7.16 11.17 -20.85
C ARG A 41 -8.27 11.32 -19.81
N SER A 42 -8.94 10.22 -19.46
CA SER A 42 -9.99 10.16 -18.45
C SER A 42 -9.67 9.11 -17.39
N THR A 43 -9.84 9.46 -16.12
CA THR A 43 -9.73 8.55 -14.97
C THR A 43 -11.07 7.89 -14.60
N THR A 44 -12.09 8.11 -15.42
CA THR A 44 -13.40 7.45 -15.33
C THR A 44 -13.64 6.65 -16.60
N ARG A 45 -13.89 5.35 -16.45
CA ARG A 45 -14.17 4.46 -17.59
C ARG A 45 -15.49 4.90 -18.24
N PRO A 46 -15.50 5.23 -19.55
CA PRO A 46 -16.72 5.58 -20.24
C PRO A 46 -17.62 4.35 -20.46
N SER A 47 -18.91 4.58 -20.58
CA SER A 47 -19.87 3.49 -20.86
C SER A 47 -19.65 2.83 -22.24
N ASP A 48 -19.16 3.60 -23.21
CA ASP A 48 -18.83 3.13 -24.57
C ASP A 48 -17.31 3.16 -24.77
N VAL A 49 -16.67 2.03 -24.46
CA VAL A 49 -15.20 1.86 -24.62
C VAL A 49 -14.75 1.68 -26.05
N THR A 50 -15.68 1.45 -27.00
CA THR A 50 -15.32 1.27 -28.42
C THR A 50 -14.86 2.56 -29.09
N LYS A 51 -15.06 3.71 -28.42
CA LYS A 51 -14.63 5.04 -28.87
C LYS A 51 -13.25 5.44 -28.34
N LEU A 52 -12.67 4.60 -27.48
CA LEU A 52 -11.32 4.83 -26.99
C LEU A 52 -10.29 4.49 -28.06
N ASP A 53 -9.29 5.32 -28.20
CA ASP A 53 -8.13 5.09 -29.05
C ASP A 53 -6.84 4.92 -28.24
N ALA A 54 -5.71 4.71 -28.89
CA ALA A 54 -4.47 4.36 -28.21
C ALA A 54 -3.93 5.46 -27.28
N ASP A 55 -4.23 6.72 -27.55
CA ASP A 55 -3.77 7.85 -26.70
C ASP A 55 -4.68 8.05 -25.47
N ASP A 56 -5.90 7.52 -25.50
CA ASP A 56 -6.77 7.46 -24.31
C ASP A 56 -6.31 6.41 -23.28
N LEU A 57 -5.54 5.41 -23.73
CA LEU A 57 -5.11 4.24 -22.95
C LEU A 57 -3.64 4.29 -22.51
N LEU A 58 -2.99 5.44 -22.61
CA LEU A 58 -1.61 5.61 -22.17
C LEU A 58 -1.45 5.34 -20.68
N GLN A 59 -0.44 4.56 -20.31
CA GLN A 59 -0.15 4.22 -18.92
C GLN A 59 0.78 5.28 -18.29
N GLY A 60 0.45 5.77 -17.10
CA GLY A 60 1.35 6.56 -16.26
C GLY A 60 2.41 5.68 -15.59
N GLY A 61 3.43 6.31 -15.01
CA GLY A 61 4.36 5.70 -14.07
C GLY A 61 3.79 5.70 -12.63
N PRO A 62 4.57 5.25 -11.63
CA PRO A 62 4.15 5.32 -10.23
C PRO A 62 3.82 6.76 -9.80
N ALA A 63 2.86 6.94 -8.89
CA ALA A 63 2.57 8.28 -8.38
C ALA A 63 3.70 8.77 -7.46
N LEU A 64 4.20 7.92 -6.57
CA LEU A 64 5.32 8.18 -5.68
C LEU A 64 6.38 7.09 -5.81
N VAL A 65 7.63 7.50 -6.05
CA VAL A 65 8.81 6.63 -6.02
C VAL A 65 9.73 7.10 -4.89
N ILE A 66 10.18 6.16 -4.06
CA ILE A 66 11.21 6.37 -3.04
C ILE A 66 12.32 5.34 -3.30
N ALA A 67 13.46 5.79 -3.82
CA ALA A 67 14.57 4.94 -4.24
C ALA A 67 15.87 5.19 -3.47
N GLY A 68 15.96 6.27 -2.69
CA GLY A 68 17.06 6.57 -1.78
C GLY A 68 16.77 6.07 -0.35
N ASN A 69 17.80 6.12 0.51
CA ASN A 69 17.66 5.82 1.93
C ASN A 69 16.80 6.88 2.63
N VAL A 70 16.01 6.46 3.62
CA VAL A 70 15.21 7.38 4.45
C VAL A 70 15.48 7.07 5.92
N SER A 71 16.38 7.82 6.54
CA SER A 71 16.85 7.52 7.90
C SER A 71 15.78 7.71 8.98
N GLY A 72 14.83 8.61 8.75
CA GLY A 72 13.74 8.94 9.69
C GLY A 72 12.40 8.28 9.39
N GLY A 73 12.39 7.26 8.50
CA GLY A 73 11.18 6.51 8.14
C GLY A 73 10.22 7.24 7.20
N ILE A 74 9.16 6.55 6.83
CA ILE A 74 8.14 7.04 5.88
C ILE A 74 6.78 7.00 6.54
N VAL A 75 6.06 8.14 6.54
CA VAL A 75 4.69 8.20 7.04
C VAL A 75 3.75 8.85 6.02
N PHE A 76 2.66 8.14 5.73
CA PHE A 76 1.48 8.66 5.03
C PHE A 76 0.46 9.03 6.11
N ASP A 77 0.44 10.30 6.49
CA ASP A 77 -0.23 10.73 7.70
C ASP A 77 -1.66 11.26 7.44
N VAL A 78 -2.38 11.49 8.52
CA VAL A 78 -3.70 12.11 8.52
C VAL A 78 -3.57 13.56 8.97
N ALA A 79 -4.57 14.38 8.67
CA ALA A 79 -4.68 15.69 9.28
C ALA A 79 -4.79 15.55 10.81
N PRO A 80 -4.15 16.43 11.59
CA PRO A 80 -4.33 16.45 13.03
C PRO A 80 -5.81 16.54 13.40
N THR A 81 -6.19 15.85 14.45
CA THR A 81 -7.56 15.94 15.00
C THR A 81 -7.47 16.51 16.39
N ALA A 82 -8.30 17.51 16.71
CA ALA A 82 -8.42 18.01 18.06
C ALA A 82 -8.61 16.81 19.01
N SER A 83 -7.60 16.53 19.82
CA SER A 83 -7.77 15.77 21.04
C SER A 83 -8.37 16.73 22.05
N ASP A 84 -9.06 16.23 23.06
CA ASP A 84 -9.71 16.97 24.15
C ASP A 84 -8.81 18.03 24.83
N ASP A 85 -8.23 18.92 24.05
CA ASP A 85 -7.41 20.00 24.57
C ASP A 85 -8.31 21.17 24.95
N ASP A 86 -8.20 21.63 26.18
CA ASP A 86 -8.99 22.76 26.72
C ASP A 86 -8.62 24.10 26.04
N ASP A 87 -7.72 24.12 25.07
CA ASP A 87 -7.28 25.32 24.35
C ASP A 87 -7.96 25.41 22.97
N GLU A 88 -9.15 26.00 22.93
CA GLU A 88 -9.90 26.23 21.69
C GLU A 88 -9.18 27.16 20.69
N ASP A 89 -8.09 27.80 21.09
CA ASP A 89 -7.29 28.72 20.27
C ASP A 89 -6.02 28.07 19.68
N ASP A 90 -5.74 26.79 19.99
CA ASP A 90 -4.61 26.07 19.42
C ASP A 90 -4.84 25.77 17.93
N THR A 91 -3.94 26.25 17.10
CA THR A 91 -3.97 26.10 15.64
C THR A 91 -2.89 25.15 15.11
N ASP A 92 -2.13 24.50 16.00
CA ASP A 92 -1.05 23.55 15.72
C ASP A 92 -1.08 22.43 16.78
N ILE A 93 -2.11 21.58 16.71
CA ILE A 93 -2.49 20.58 17.72
C ILE A 93 -1.38 19.54 17.96
N ASP A 94 -0.58 19.23 16.94
CA ASP A 94 0.49 18.22 17.05
C ASP A 94 1.89 18.82 17.28
N ASP A 95 1.97 20.15 17.53
CA ASP A 95 3.18 20.90 17.82
C ASP A 95 4.32 20.72 16.79
N ASP A 96 3.97 20.42 15.51
CA ASP A 96 4.95 20.22 14.47
C ASP A 96 5.45 21.52 13.81
N GLY A 97 4.90 22.66 14.23
CA GLY A 97 5.21 24.02 13.75
C GLY A 97 4.42 24.42 12.50
N LEU A 98 3.36 23.70 12.17
CA LEU A 98 2.52 23.92 11.02
C LEU A 98 1.08 24.15 11.47
N LEU A 99 0.35 24.98 10.73
CA LEU A 99 -1.06 25.18 11.02
C LEU A 99 -1.88 23.95 10.56
N ASP A 100 -2.70 23.36 11.43
CA ASP A 100 -3.59 22.24 11.11
C ASP A 100 -4.43 22.48 9.85
N SER A 101 -4.87 23.71 9.64
CA SER A 101 -5.64 24.10 8.46
C SER A 101 -4.88 23.93 7.12
N THR A 102 -3.56 23.75 7.19
CA THR A 102 -2.69 23.51 6.02
C THR A 102 -2.32 22.04 5.86
N GLU A 103 -2.74 21.19 6.77
CA GLU A 103 -2.49 19.77 6.77
C GLU A 103 -3.71 18.98 6.28
N THR A 104 -3.48 17.95 5.53
CA THR A 104 -4.53 17.10 4.96
C THR A 104 -4.16 15.64 5.10
N THR A 105 -5.14 14.77 5.02
CA THR A 105 -4.89 13.32 5.00
C THR A 105 -4.17 12.91 3.72
N ALA A 106 -3.09 12.15 3.86
CA ALA A 106 -2.35 11.59 2.73
C ALA A 106 -3.25 10.78 1.82
N THR A 107 -3.17 11.06 0.52
CA THR A 107 -3.87 10.31 -0.51
C THR A 107 -2.93 10.12 -1.70
N VAL A 108 -2.47 8.88 -1.95
CA VAL A 108 -1.58 8.58 -3.08
C VAL A 108 -2.32 7.68 -4.06
N ILE A 109 -2.47 8.14 -5.31
CA ILE A 109 -3.30 7.46 -6.29
C ILE A 109 -2.54 7.28 -7.61
N ASN A 110 -2.61 6.08 -8.16
CA ASN A 110 -2.25 5.81 -9.55
C ASN A 110 -3.48 5.31 -10.32
N TYR A 111 -3.67 5.86 -11.52
CA TYR A 111 -4.62 5.35 -12.49
C TYR A 111 -3.84 4.68 -13.62
N GLY A 112 -3.76 3.34 -13.57
CA GLY A 112 -3.00 2.52 -14.49
C GLY A 112 -2.35 1.33 -13.80
N SER A 113 -1.52 0.59 -14.54
CA SER A 113 -0.89 -0.65 -14.05
C SER A 113 0.32 -0.42 -13.13
N ALA A 114 0.90 0.78 -13.10
CA ALA A 114 1.99 1.10 -12.19
C ALA A 114 1.50 1.18 -10.73
N ALA A 115 2.39 0.99 -9.76
CA ALA A 115 2.05 1.14 -8.36
C ALA A 115 1.75 2.60 -8.00
N ALA A 116 0.80 2.85 -7.10
CA ALA A 116 0.64 4.20 -6.56
C ALA A 116 1.87 4.60 -5.74
N VAL A 117 2.39 3.70 -4.90
CA VAL A 117 3.65 3.88 -4.16
C VAL A 117 4.62 2.77 -4.51
N GLN A 118 5.83 3.14 -4.90
CA GLN A 118 6.95 2.23 -5.15
C GLN A 118 8.13 2.60 -4.26
N ILE A 119 8.59 1.66 -3.42
CA ILE A 119 9.77 1.82 -2.56
C ILE A 119 10.84 0.84 -3.01
N GLY A 120 12.03 1.34 -3.29
CA GLY A 120 13.19 0.58 -3.73
C GLY A 120 13.75 1.05 -5.06
N SER A 121 14.90 0.51 -5.42
CA SER A 121 15.67 0.84 -6.62
C SER A 121 16.09 -0.43 -7.37
N ALA A 122 16.30 -0.30 -8.67
CA ALA A 122 16.84 -1.40 -9.50
C ALA A 122 18.38 -1.51 -9.41
N SER A 123 19.05 -0.48 -8.91
CA SER A 123 20.50 -0.35 -9.01
C SER A 123 21.22 -0.12 -7.66
N ALA A 124 20.47 0.09 -6.58
CA ALA A 124 21.01 0.35 -5.25
C ALA A 124 20.07 -0.20 -4.17
N ASP A 125 20.63 -0.57 -3.04
CA ASP A 125 19.85 -0.95 -1.87
C ASP A 125 19.23 0.29 -1.21
N THR A 126 18.10 0.11 -0.55
CA THR A 126 17.33 1.17 0.11
C THR A 126 17.11 0.78 1.57
N SER A 127 17.47 1.65 2.49
CA SER A 127 17.27 1.45 3.93
C SER A 127 16.26 2.47 4.46
N ILE A 128 15.23 1.99 5.15
CA ILE A 128 14.18 2.80 5.75
C ILE A 128 14.27 2.69 7.26
N GLY A 129 14.63 3.78 7.94
CA GLY A 129 14.69 3.87 9.39
C GLY A 129 13.29 3.93 10.04
N VAL A 130 13.26 3.97 11.36
CA VAL A 130 11.99 4.13 12.11
C VAL A 130 11.45 5.56 11.94
N VAL A 131 10.13 5.70 11.82
CA VAL A 131 9.49 7.03 11.72
C VAL A 131 9.78 7.83 12.97
N GLN A 132 10.47 8.97 12.80
CA GLN A 132 10.86 9.85 13.87
C GLN A 132 9.65 10.55 14.49
N GLY A 133 9.58 10.56 15.81
CA GLY A 133 8.45 11.16 16.55
C GLY A 133 7.20 10.30 16.59
N ASP A 134 7.18 9.16 15.92
CA ASP A 134 6.04 8.25 15.89
C ASP A 134 6.15 7.17 16.97
N SER A 135 5.10 7.03 17.79
CA SER A 135 5.07 6.06 18.89
C SER A 135 4.88 4.62 18.44
N SER A 136 4.50 4.37 17.17
CA SER A 136 4.30 3.02 16.65
C SER A 136 5.60 2.22 16.55
N GLY A 137 6.72 2.91 16.30
CA GLY A 137 8.05 2.33 16.17
C GLY A 137 8.30 1.63 14.83
N TYR A 138 7.43 1.79 13.83
CA TYR A 138 7.60 1.20 12.50
C TYR A 138 8.39 2.09 11.55
N GLY A 139 9.00 1.48 10.52
CA GLY A 139 9.76 2.22 9.49
C GLY A 139 8.85 2.80 8.40
N VAL A 140 7.77 2.11 8.08
CA VAL A 140 6.74 2.59 7.15
C VAL A 140 5.38 2.58 7.85
N VAL A 141 4.74 3.75 7.91
CA VAL A 141 3.44 3.93 8.57
C VAL A 141 2.44 4.51 7.57
N VAL A 142 1.32 3.83 7.38
CA VAL A 142 0.23 4.27 6.51
C VAL A 142 -1.01 4.52 7.36
N ARG A 143 -1.34 5.79 7.61
CA ARG A 143 -2.59 6.25 8.26
C ARG A 143 -3.57 6.82 7.25
N GLY A 144 -3.07 7.38 6.16
CA GLY A 144 -3.87 7.88 5.04
C GLY A 144 -4.33 6.78 4.08
N ALA A 145 -4.51 7.14 2.80
CA ALA A 145 -4.98 6.24 1.76
C ALA A 145 -3.97 6.10 0.62
N ILE A 146 -3.74 4.87 0.19
CA ILE A 146 -2.95 4.54 -1.01
C ILE A 146 -3.84 3.71 -1.94
N ALA A 147 -4.01 4.14 -3.20
CA ALA A 147 -4.92 3.48 -4.13
C ALA A 147 -4.34 3.29 -5.53
N GLY A 148 -4.47 2.07 -6.05
CA GLY A 148 -4.18 1.74 -7.45
C GLY A 148 -5.46 1.40 -8.20
N TYR A 149 -5.66 1.99 -9.37
CA TYR A 149 -6.87 1.80 -10.19
C TYR A 149 -6.53 1.36 -11.61
N GLY A 150 -6.80 0.11 -11.95
CA GLY A 150 -6.80 -0.40 -13.32
C GLY A 150 -8.18 -0.20 -13.97
N ILE A 151 -8.46 1.02 -14.43
CA ILE A 151 -9.82 1.43 -14.84
C ILE A 151 -10.29 0.91 -16.20
N TYR A 152 -9.37 0.43 -17.04
CA TYR A 152 -9.70 -0.09 -18.36
C TYR A 152 -9.48 -1.61 -18.45
N ASP A 153 -10.05 -2.21 -19.49
CA ASP A 153 -9.98 -3.67 -19.74
C ASP A 153 -8.52 -4.13 -19.85
N GLY A 154 -8.16 -5.20 -19.16
CA GLY A 154 -6.83 -5.81 -19.18
C GLY A 154 -5.76 -5.02 -18.42
N VAL A 155 -6.12 -3.97 -17.66
CA VAL A 155 -5.18 -3.16 -16.91
C VAL A 155 -5.13 -3.62 -15.46
N ASP A 156 -3.95 -4.03 -15.00
CA ASP A 156 -3.70 -4.39 -13.61
C ASP A 156 -3.81 -3.17 -12.68
N ALA A 157 -4.08 -3.41 -11.41
CA ALA A 157 -4.07 -2.41 -10.36
C ALA A 157 -3.04 -2.77 -9.29
N ASN A 158 -2.16 -1.83 -8.94
CA ASN A 158 -1.17 -2.01 -7.88
C ASN A 158 -1.19 -0.77 -6.98
N ALA A 159 -1.38 -0.97 -5.66
CA ALA A 159 -1.39 0.18 -4.76
C ALA A 159 0.00 0.44 -4.16
N MET A 160 0.56 -0.47 -3.39
CA MET A 160 1.88 -0.29 -2.77
C MET A 160 2.80 -1.47 -3.04
N VAL A 161 3.97 -1.18 -3.59
CA VAL A 161 5.02 -2.18 -3.87
C VAL A 161 6.31 -1.77 -3.20
N ILE A 162 6.90 -2.68 -2.43
CA ILE A 162 8.16 -2.50 -1.70
C ILE A 162 9.14 -3.57 -2.16
N GLY A 163 10.28 -3.18 -2.70
CA GLY A 163 11.28 -4.10 -3.26
C GLY A 163 10.87 -4.72 -4.60
N GLY A 164 11.53 -5.81 -4.98
CA GLY A 164 11.27 -6.53 -6.23
C GLY A 164 11.83 -5.88 -7.49
N LEU A 165 12.67 -4.86 -7.36
CA LEU A 165 13.27 -4.13 -8.47
C LEU A 165 14.71 -4.55 -8.78
N GLY A 166 15.39 -5.19 -7.84
CA GLY A 166 16.77 -5.65 -7.99
C GLY A 166 17.66 -5.29 -6.80
N GLY A 167 17.60 -4.06 -6.29
CA GLY A 167 18.21 -3.70 -5.00
C GLY A 167 17.35 -4.18 -3.83
N ASP A 168 17.99 -4.43 -2.71
CA ASP A 168 17.34 -4.83 -1.48
C ASP A 168 16.66 -3.63 -0.81
N VAL A 169 15.58 -3.88 -0.06
CA VAL A 169 14.88 -2.86 0.74
C VAL A 169 14.78 -3.35 2.17
N ASP A 170 15.49 -2.70 3.08
CA ASP A 170 15.46 -3.00 4.51
C ASP A 170 14.57 -1.99 5.26
N ILE A 171 13.51 -2.48 5.91
CA ILE A 171 12.57 -1.65 6.64
C ILE A 171 12.72 -1.90 8.14
N ALA A 172 13.25 -0.92 8.86
CA ALA A 172 13.40 -1.02 10.31
C ALA A 172 12.05 -1.29 10.99
N LYS A 173 11.96 -2.38 11.78
CA LYS A 173 10.75 -2.84 12.49
C LYS A 173 9.59 -3.25 11.57
N GLY A 174 9.49 -2.71 10.37
CA GLY A 174 8.53 -3.14 9.35
C GLY A 174 7.47 -2.12 8.98
N VAL A 175 6.28 -2.61 8.61
CA VAL A 175 5.19 -1.84 8.01
C VAL A 175 3.95 -1.87 8.89
N LEU A 176 3.41 -0.68 9.23
CA LEU A 176 2.11 -0.51 9.88
C LEU A 176 1.10 0.09 8.89
N VAL A 177 -0.03 -0.58 8.70
CA VAL A 177 -1.16 -0.07 7.93
C VAL A 177 -2.34 0.16 8.89
N ALA A 178 -2.51 1.42 9.32
CA ALA A 178 -3.63 1.86 10.15
C ALA A 178 -4.73 2.55 9.32
N GLY A 179 -4.38 3.09 8.15
CA GLY A 179 -5.30 3.64 7.16
C GLY A 179 -5.73 2.61 6.11
N SER A 180 -5.62 2.94 4.82
CA SER A 180 -6.07 2.06 3.76
C SER A 180 -5.06 1.92 2.62
N ILE A 181 -4.88 0.69 2.14
CA ILE A 181 -4.17 0.36 0.91
C ILE A 181 -5.11 -0.45 0.03
N THR A 182 -5.53 0.10 -1.12
CA THR A 182 -6.54 -0.52 -1.97
C THR A 182 -6.09 -0.62 -3.43
N ALA A 183 -6.38 -1.75 -4.07
CA ALA A 183 -6.16 -1.93 -5.50
C ALA A 183 -7.46 -2.41 -6.16
N ILE A 184 -7.89 -1.70 -7.20
CA ILE A 184 -9.14 -2.02 -7.91
C ILE A 184 -8.85 -2.04 -9.41
N SER A 185 -8.90 -3.22 -10.02
CA SER A 185 -8.90 -3.35 -11.46
C SER A 185 -10.33 -3.54 -12.00
N TYR A 186 -10.53 -3.23 -13.26
CA TYR A 186 -11.82 -3.47 -13.88
C TYR A 186 -12.06 -4.97 -14.07
N ASP A 187 -11.08 -5.71 -14.61
CA ASP A 187 -11.20 -7.13 -14.92
C ASP A 187 -9.88 -7.93 -14.79
N SER A 188 -8.75 -7.25 -14.57
CA SER A 188 -7.41 -7.84 -14.55
C SER A 188 -6.92 -8.08 -13.11
N ASN A 189 -5.60 -8.27 -12.92
CA ASN A 189 -5.05 -8.47 -11.58
C ASN A 189 -5.17 -7.21 -10.72
N ALA A 190 -5.37 -7.40 -9.42
CA ALA A 190 -5.29 -6.34 -8.44
C ALA A 190 -4.41 -6.79 -7.27
N THR A 191 -3.46 -5.94 -6.85
CA THR A 191 -2.59 -6.22 -5.69
C THR A 191 -2.50 -4.99 -4.81
N ALA A 192 -2.98 -5.10 -3.56
CA ALA A 192 -2.99 -3.96 -2.66
C ALA A 192 -1.60 -3.70 -2.05
N LEU A 193 -1.04 -4.64 -1.29
CA LEU A 193 0.28 -4.52 -0.69
C LEU A 193 1.17 -5.68 -1.13
N ARG A 194 2.34 -5.37 -1.70
CA ARG A 194 3.32 -6.36 -2.13
C ARG A 194 4.70 -6.05 -1.56
N LEU A 195 5.29 -7.03 -0.89
CA LEU A 195 6.70 -7.07 -0.57
C LEU A 195 7.39 -7.96 -1.59
N GLY A 196 8.16 -7.36 -2.48
CA GLY A 196 8.88 -8.04 -3.56
C GLY A 196 10.19 -8.65 -3.07
N SER A 197 10.84 -9.44 -3.93
CA SER A 197 12.15 -10.03 -3.64
C SER A 197 13.16 -8.98 -3.16
N GLY A 198 13.95 -9.29 -2.15
CA GLY A 198 14.92 -8.40 -1.50
C GLY A 198 14.30 -7.47 -0.43
N ALA A 199 12.97 -7.42 -0.27
CA ALA A 199 12.37 -6.67 0.82
C ALA A 199 12.48 -7.42 2.15
N THR A 200 12.98 -6.74 3.18
CA THR A 200 13.12 -7.26 4.55
C THR A 200 12.29 -6.43 5.52
N SER A 201 11.50 -7.09 6.36
CA SER A 201 10.60 -6.49 7.34
C SER A 201 10.44 -7.40 8.55
N ASP A 202 10.61 -6.88 9.77
CA ASP A 202 10.35 -7.67 10.98
C ASP A 202 8.87 -8.04 11.10
N ALA A 203 7.99 -7.08 10.81
CA ALA A 203 6.56 -7.29 10.94
C ALA A 203 5.75 -6.51 9.89
N ILE A 204 4.60 -7.05 9.54
CA ILE A 204 3.52 -6.32 8.87
C ILE A 204 2.33 -6.31 9.82
N GLU A 205 1.96 -5.12 10.32
CA GLU A 205 0.78 -4.93 11.15
C GLU A 205 -0.32 -4.19 10.37
N ILE A 206 -1.52 -4.77 10.33
CA ILE A 206 -2.67 -4.22 9.61
C ILE A 206 -3.80 -4.03 10.62
N SER A 207 -3.97 -2.80 11.09
CA SER A 207 -5.09 -2.38 11.93
C SER A 207 -6.18 -1.64 11.15
N GLY A 208 -5.83 -1.16 9.96
CA GLY A 208 -6.75 -0.56 8.98
C GLY A 208 -7.19 -1.56 7.91
N THR A 209 -7.11 -1.16 6.64
CA THR A 209 -7.63 -1.98 5.52
C THR A 209 -6.55 -2.19 4.44
N VAL A 210 -6.37 -3.45 4.04
CA VAL A 210 -5.60 -3.84 2.84
C VAL A 210 -6.54 -4.66 1.96
N ALA A 211 -6.97 -4.09 0.81
CA ALA A 211 -8.01 -4.72 0.00
C ALA A 211 -7.72 -4.65 -1.50
N ALA A 212 -7.99 -5.75 -2.20
CA ALA A 212 -7.88 -5.83 -3.65
C ALA A 212 -9.17 -6.36 -4.28
N SER A 213 -9.56 -5.81 -5.43
CA SER A 213 -10.73 -6.29 -6.17
C SER A 213 -10.57 -6.14 -7.68
N GLY A 214 -11.31 -6.97 -8.43
CA GLY A 214 -11.34 -6.89 -9.90
C GLY A 214 -11.35 -8.25 -10.58
N ALA A 215 -10.25 -8.93 -10.65
CA ALA A 215 -10.00 -10.25 -11.23
C ALA A 215 -11.24 -10.97 -11.83
N ALA A 216 -11.60 -10.66 -13.08
CA ALA A 216 -12.75 -11.22 -13.76
C ALA A 216 -12.39 -12.06 -15.00
N LEU A 217 -11.11 -12.04 -15.41
CA LEU A 217 -10.63 -12.82 -16.56
C LEU A 217 -9.99 -14.13 -16.11
N ALA A 218 -9.89 -15.08 -17.01
CA ALA A 218 -9.15 -16.32 -16.77
C ALA A 218 -7.69 -16.00 -16.40
N ASN A 219 -7.20 -16.67 -15.34
CA ASN A 219 -5.86 -16.48 -14.79
C ASN A 219 -5.57 -15.11 -14.14
N THR A 220 -6.57 -14.27 -13.91
CA THR A 220 -6.42 -13.06 -13.11
C THR A 220 -6.69 -13.34 -11.63
N THR A 221 -6.04 -12.55 -10.75
CA THR A 221 -6.15 -12.74 -9.29
C THR A 221 -6.19 -11.39 -8.58
N SER A 222 -7.14 -11.23 -7.67
CA SER A 222 -7.14 -10.17 -6.67
C SER A 222 -6.35 -10.63 -5.44
N ARG A 223 -5.36 -9.83 -4.99
CA ARG A 223 -4.47 -10.15 -3.85
C ARG A 223 -4.44 -9.00 -2.86
N GLY A 224 -4.76 -9.28 -1.61
CA GLY A 224 -4.65 -8.29 -0.52
C GLY A 224 -3.18 -8.03 -0.17
N LEU A 225 -2.56 -8.93 0.57
CA LEU A 225 -1.14 -8.92 0.93
C LEU A 225 -0.39 -10.02 0.18
N VAL A 226 0.71 -9.64 -0.46
CA VAL A 226 1.63 -10.58 -1.12
C VAL A 226 3.03 -10.42 -0.55
N ILE A 227 3.66 -11.53 -0.16
CA ILE A 227 5.07 -11.63 0.23
C ILE A 227 5.73 -12.57 -0.79
N ASP A 228 6.51 -12.00 -1.70
CA ASP A 228 7.10 -12.74 -2.81
C ASP A 228 8.24 -13.66 -2.35
N ALA A 229 8.56 -14.65 -3.17
CA ALA A 229 9.78 -15.41 -3.01
C ALA A 229 11.01 -14.48 -3.02
N GLY A 230 11.91 -14.65 -2.03
CA GLY A 230 13.08 -13.81 -1.82
C GLY A 230 12.82 -12.55 -0.97
N ALA A 231 11.58 -12.27 -0.56
CA ALA A 231 11.32 -11.35 0.53
C ALA A 231 11.50 -12.04 1.90
N GLN A 232 11.68 -11.24 2.96
CA GLN A 232 11.81 -11.74 4.33
C GLN A 232 10.85 -10.98 5.25
N VAL A 233 9.88 -11.70 5.81
CA VAL A 233 8.90 -11.17 6.77
C VAL A 233 8.74 -12.16 7.92
N ASN A 234 9.04 -11.74 9.15
CA ASN A 234 8.98 -12.65 10.29
C ASN A 234 7.55 -12.84 10.81
N SER A 235 6.74 -11.77 10.80
CA SER A 235 5.39 -11.84 11.37
C SER A 235 4.38 -11.01 10.60
N VAL A 236 3.12 -11.49 10.60
CA VAL A 236 1.95 -10.75 10.09
C VAL A 236 0.90 -10.69 11.20
N LYS A 237 0.44 -9.47 11.51
CA LYS A 237 -0.60 -9.23 12.52
C LYS A 237 -1.75 -8.46 11.88
N VAL A 238 -2.96 -9.01 11.96
CA VAL A 238 -4.17 -8.42 11.41
C VAL A 238 -5.16 -8.19 12.55
N SER A 239 -5.48 -6.93 12.83
CA SER A 239 -6.58 -6.54 13.73
C SER A 239 -7.67 -5.76 12.97
N GLY A 240 -7.34 -5.26 11.77
CA GLY A 240 -8.25 -4.64 10.83
C GLY A 240 -8.77 -5.62 9.76
N THR A 241 -8.68 -5.24 8.49
CA THR A 241 -9.22 -6.04 7.38
C THR A 241 -8.15 -6.31 6.31
N VAL A 242 -8.02 -7.59 5.92
CA VAL A 242 -7.32 -7.98 4.69
C VAL A 242 -8.31 -8.70 3.78
N ALA A 243 -8.59 -8.12 2.61
CA ALA A 243 -9.62 -8.64 1.73
C ALA A 243 -9.14 -8.80 0.28
N ALA A 244 -9.63 -9.85 -0.37
CA ALA A 244 -9.51 -10.00 -1.82
C ALA A 244 -10.87 -10.40 -2.40
N VAL A 245 -11.28 -9.72 -3.47
CA VAL A 245 -12.56 -9.99 -4.14
C VAL A 245 -12.31 -10.16 -5.64
N ALA A 246 -12.63 -11.32 -6.19
CA ALA A 246 -12.70 -11.49 -7.62
C ALA A 246 -14.10 -11.07 -8.11
N ALA A 247 -14.19 -10.59 -9.36
CA ALA A 247 -15.44 -10.09 -9.92
C ALA A 247 -16.19 -11.10 -10.80
N ASP A 248 -15.61 -12.29 -11.00
CA ASP A 248 -16.21 -13.37 -11.78
C ASP A 248 -15.95 -14.71 -11.09
N ASP A 249 -17.01 -15.39 -10.65
CA ASP A 249 -16.96 -16.64 -9.91
C ASP A 249 -16.66 -17.88 -10.76
N GLU A 250 -16.67 -17.74 -12.07
CA GLU A 250 -16.29 -18.81 -13.01
C GLU A 250 -14.83 -18.71 -13.49
N LYS A 251 -14.15 -17.56 -13.32
CA LYS A 251 -12.82 -17.31 -13.92
C LYS A 251 -11.81 -16.71 -12.96
N GLY A 252 -12.19 -15.68 -12.22
CA GLY A 252 -11.30 -14.91 -11.36
C GLY A 252 -10.82 -15.72 -10.15
N ARG A 253 -9.79 -15.23 -9.49
CA ARG A 253 -9.26 -15.79 -8.24
C ARG A 253 -9.14 -14.70 -7.19
N ALA A 254 -9.30 -15.07 -5.92
CA ALA A 254 -9.08 -14.17 -4.80
C ALA A 254 -8.16 -14.81 -3.76
N ILE A 255 -7.12 -14.09 -3.34
CA ILE A 255 -6.19 -14.52 -2.28
C ILE A 255 -5.98 -13.34 -1.33
N ALA A 256 -6.45 -13.42 -0.07
CA ALA A 256 -6.30 -12.29 0.83
C ALA A 256 -4.85 -12.14 1.31
N ILE A 257 -4.20 -13.21 1.78
CA ILE A 257 -2.78 -13.23 2.15
C ILE A 257 -2.09 -14.36 1.39
N LEU A 258 -1.02 -14.01 0.65
CA LEU A 258 -0.15 -14.95 -0.03
C LEU A 258 1.29 -14.78 0.47
N ASP A 259 1.83 -15.79 1.13
CA ASP A 259 3.25 -15.87 1.45
C ASP A 259 3.95 -16.88 0.54
N SER A 260 4.65 -16.39 -0.46
CA SER A 260 5.51 -17.18 -1.35
C SER A 260 6.97 -17.17 -0.87
N SER A 261 7.32 -16.39 0.14
CA SER A 261 8.67 -16.31 0.69
C SER A 261 9.04 -17.52 1.56
N GLY A 262 8.04 -18.06 2.24
CA GLY A 262 8.24 -19.12 3.23
C GLY A 262 8.92 -18.64 4.52
N THR A 263 8.98 -17.33 4.76
CA THR A 263 9.70 -16.74 5.91
C THR A 263 8.79 -16.34 7.07
N VAL A 264 7.49 -16.23 6.85
CA VAL A 264 6.54 -15.88 7.91
C VAL A 264 6.50 -17.00 8.96
N SER A 265 6.98 -16.69 10.16
CA SER A 265 6.99 -17.62 11.31
C SER A 265 5.75 -17.52 12.17
N SER A 266 5.05 -16.38 12.15
CA SER A 266 3.81 -16.17 12.90
C SER A 266 2.81 -15.31 12.13
N LEU A 267 1.55 -15.73 12.17
CA LEU A 267 0.41 -14.96 11.70
C LEU A 267 -0.64 -14.90 12.80
N SER A 268 -0.98 -13.70 13.27
CA SER A 268 -2.05 -13.50 14.24
C SER A 268 -3.18 -12.67 13.64
N ASN A 269 -4.42 -13.12 13.82
CA ASN A 269 -5.60 -12.42 13.34
C ASN A 269 -6.64 -12.26 14.45
N THR A 270 -7.01 -11.03 14.73
CA THR A 270 -8.15 -10.65 15.60
C THR A 270 -9.20 -9.83 14.81
N GLY A 271 -8.91 -9.53 13.56
CA GLY A 271 -9.77 -8.79 12.63
C GLY A 271 -10.43 -9.70 11.60
N THR A 272 -10.44 -9.25 10.35
CA THR A 272 -11.06 -9.99 9.23
C THR A 272 -10.04 -10.28 8.13
N ILE A 273 -9.93 -11.55 7.75
CA ILE A 273 -9.19 -11.97 6.53
C ILE A 273 -10.19 -12.70 5.64
N SER A 274 -10.44 -12.17 4.42
CA SER A 274 -11.47 -12.74 3.54
C SER A 274 -11.04 -12.77 2.07
N ALA A 275 -11.42 -13.85 1.39
CA ALA A 275 -11.28 -13.98 -0.07
C ALA A 275 -12.60 -14.50 -0.64
N THR A 276 -13.17 -13.82 -1.63
CA THR A 276 -14.50 -14.13 -2.16
C THR A 276 -14.64 -13.80 -3.66
N GLY A 277 -15.72 -14.28 -4.26
CA GLY A 277 -16.18 -13.87 -5.59
C GLY A 277 -15.42 -14.48 -6.76
N GLY A 278 -14.51 -15.43 -6.54
CA GLY A 278 -13.75 -16.07 -7.61
C GLY A 278 -14.04 -17.57 -7.75
N LEU A 279 -13.61 -18.13 -8.87
CA LEU A 279 -13.56 -19.58 -9.11
C LEU A 279 -12.78 -20.30 -7.99
N THR A 280 -11.70 -19.66 -7.52
CA THR A 280 -10.95 -20.13 -6.36
C THR A 280 -10.72 -18.96 -5.40
N ASN A 281 -10.98 -19.20 -4.11
CA ASN A 281 -10.83 -18.22 -3.07
C ASN A 281 -9.97 -18.80 -1.93
N THR A 282 -8.89 -18.10 -1.57
CA THR A 282 -7.99 -18.52 -0.50
C THR A 282 -7.78 -17.36 0.47
N ALA A 283 -8.25 -17.50 1.71
CA ALA A 283 -8.06 -16.44 2.70
C ALA A 283 -6.58 -16.30 3.09
N ILE A 284 -5.88 -17.40 3.34
CA ILE A 284 -4.46 -17.41 3.72
C ILE A 284 -3.77 -18.56 2.98
N ASP A 285 -2.76 -18.24 2.18
CA ASP A 285 -1.88 -19.20 1.52
C ASP A 285 -0.46 -19.09 2.10
N LEU A 286 -0.05 -20.09 2.86
CA LEU A 286 1.27 -20.23 3.46
C LEU A 286 1.96 -21.51 2.93
N SER A 287 1.58 -21.97 1.76
CA SER A 287 2.05 -23.27 1.21
C SER A 287 3.57 -23.29 0.96
N ALA A 288 4.23 -22.14 0.84
CA ALA A 288 5.67 -22.04 0.72
C ALA A 288 6.43 -22.22 2.05
N ASN A 289 5.74 -22.15 3.20
CA ASN A 289 6.36 -22.25 4.52
C ASN A 289 6.67 -23.70 4.87
N SER A 290 7.94 -24.08 4.87
CA SER A 290 8.42 -25.44 5.19
C SER A 290 8.82 -25.61 6.66
N SER A 291 9.03 -24.51 7.39
CA SER A 291 9.56 -24.49 8.77
C SER A 291 8.48 -24.47 9.86
N GLY A 292 7.21 -24.50 9.46
CA GLY A 292 6.07 -24.34 10.36
C GLY A 292 5.75 -22.88 10.67
N VAL A 293 4.48 -22.59 10.83
CA VAL A 293 3.96 -21.23 11.12
C VAL A 293 3.06 -21.31 12.34
N THR A 294 3.26 -20.39 13.28
CA THR A 294 2.29 -20.20 14.38
C THR A 294 1.13 -19.37 13.87
N LEU A 295 -0.03 -19.99 13.67
CA LEU A 295 -1.28 -19.33 13.29
C LEU A 295 -2.17 -19.14 14.51
N THR A 296 -2.47 -17.89 14.87
CA THR A 296 -3.39 -17.55 15.95
C THR A 296 -4.60 -16.82 15.38
N GLN A 297 -5.79 -17.40 15.59
CA GLN A 297 -7.06 -16.78 15.26
C GLN A 297 -7.84 -16.56 16.54
N ALA A 298 -8.19 -15.31 16.85
CA ALA A 298 -8.96 -14.96 18.04
C ALA A 298 -9.96 -13.85 17.71
N LEU A 299 -11.01 -13.73 18.49
CA LEU A 299 -11.88 -12.55 18.45
C LEU A 299 -11.16 -11.37 19.12
N ALA A 300 -11.41 -10.16 18.62
CA ALA A 300 -11.00 -8.97 19.34
C ALA A 300 -11.57 -8.99 20.75
N SER A 301 -10.70 -8.85 21.75
CA SER A 301 -11.14 -8.77 23.15
C SER A 301 -11.94 -7.48 23.33
N SER A 302 -13.26 -7.58 23.51
CA SER A 302 -14.06 -6.46 24.01
C SER A 302 -13.75 -6.32 25.49
N THR A 303 -12.88 -5.38 25.86
CA THR A 303 -12.86 -4.88 27.24
C THR A 303 -14.17 -4.16 27.47
N ALA A 304 -15.09 -4.82 28.19
CA ALA A 304 -16.24 -4.13 28.75
C ALA A 304 -15.70 -3.11 29.77
N THR A 305 -15.88 -1.83 29.48
CA THR A 305 -15.73 -0.73 30.43
C THR A 305 -17.01 -0.59 31.25
#